data_7f654530d54a6da3c1d1b4eea8a95c55
#
_entry.id   7f654530d54a6da3c1d1b4eea8a95c55
#
_cell.length_a   1.000
_cell.length_b   1.000
_cell.length_c   1.000
_cell.angle_alpha   90.00
_cell.angle_beta   90.00
_cell.angle_gamma   90.00
#
_symmetry.space_group_name_H-M   'P 1'
#
loop_
_entity.id
_entity.type
_entity.pdbx_description
1 polymer ?
#
loop_
_entity_poly.entity_id
_entity_poly.type
_entity_poly.pdbx_seq_one_letter_code
_entity_poly.pdbx_strand_id
1 'polypeptide(L)'
;MSKVIKFVKKEAVLFISLAAALISMIFTPPNPEYLGYVDWSTLGLLFCLMAAVQGFGSIGAFSRLAGTLTRRFHSTRSLGAALVLMCFFLAMLVTNDVSLLTLVPLTIALFRSLPEICIRTVVLETAAANLGSMATPMGNPQNLYIYSHFSMPVADFFRVTLPPTALSLALLLLSVLLIPRSKLSAPESPENAADVPAGASGKRMKLRAALFSAAAAVSLCTVLRLLDWRVCLVVVLVCVLTADWRVLKRVDYALLLTFICFFVFVGNLSAVPAVRELISGVVSGREMLVGVLLSQVISNVPCAVMLSGFTGNAEQLLLGVDIGGLGTLIASLASLISFKLYGASAGAKKARYFAEFSAYNFAMLIVLFAAQTGFNALSA
;
A
#
# COMPACT_ATOMS: atom_id res chain seq x y z
N MET A 1 -11.48 16.96 -22.86
CA MET A 1 -11.40 15.51 -22.57
C MET A 1 -12.59 15.14 -21.70
N SER A 2 -13.45 14.19 -22.10
CA SER A 2 -14.68 13.86 -21.39
C SER A 2 -14.40 13.38 -19.95
N LYS A 3 -15.35 13.60 -19.01
CA LYS A 3 -15.23 13.12 -17.61
C LYS A 3 -14.93 11.61 -17.56
N VAL A 4 -15.46 10.86 -18.51
CA VAL A 4 -15.27 9.42 -18.67
C VAL A 4 -13.80 9.07 -18.94
N ILE A 5 -13.14 9.76 -19.89
CA ILE A 5 -11.71 9.50 -20.21
C ILE A 5 -10.81 9.81 -19.01
N LYS A 6 -11.13 10.86 -18.22
CA LYS A 6 -10.38 11.17 -16.99
C LYS A 6 -10.57 10.08 -15.94
N PHE A 7 -11.78 9.54 -15.80
CA PHE A 7 -12.07 8.45 -14.86
C PHE A 7 -11.36 7.15 -15.28
N VAL A 8 -11.45 6.75 -16.56
CA VAL A 8 -10.74 5.57 -17.09
C VAL A 8 -9.23 5.67 -16.86
N LYS A 9 -8.62 6.84 -17.13
CA LYS A 9 -7.20 7.06 -16.89
C LYS A 9 -6.83 7.05 -15.41
N LYS A 10 -7.75 7.46 -14.54
CA LYS A 10 -7.53 7.43 -13.09
C LYS A 10 -7.54 5.99 -12.56
N GLU A 11 -8.50 5.19 -13.01
CA GLU A 11 -8.74 3.82 -12.56
C GLU A 11 -8.31 2.79 -13.63
N ALA A 12 -7.16 3.03 -14.28
CA ALA A 12 -6.70 2.21 -15.41
C ALA A 12 -6.55 0.72 -15.03
N VAL A 13 -6.09 0.42 -13.82
CA VAL A 13 -5.93 -0.96 -13.34
C VAL A 13 -7.28 -1.68 -13.28
N LEU A 14 -8.33 -1.01 -12.79
CA LEU A 14 -9.69 -1.57 -12.78
C LEU A 14 -10.17 -1.89 -14.21
N PHE A 15 -9.98 -0.99 -15.17
CA PHE A 15 -10.45 -1.21 -16.54
C PHE A 15 -9.65 -2.31 -17.25
N ILE A 16 -8.35 -2.41 -16.99
CA ILE A 16 -7.51 -3.49 -17.51
C ILE A 16 -7.94 -4.82 -16.91
N SER A 17 -8.15 -4.90 -15.59
CA SER A 17 -8.60 -6.13 -14.92
C SER A 17 -10.00 -6.56 -15.37
N LEU A 18 -10.91 -5.60 -15.59
CA LEU A 18 -12.24 -5.87 -16.12
C LEU A 18 -12.15 -6.44 -17.55
N ALA A 19 -11.33 -5.84 -18.42
CA ALA A 19 -11.12 -6.35 -19.76
C ALA A 19 -10.52 -7.76 -19.75
N ALA A 20 -9.53 -8.02 -18.88
CA ALA A 20 -8.92 -9.34 -18.71
C ALA A 20 -9.95 -10.38 -18.23
N ALA A 21 -10.79 -10.02 -17.24
CA ALA A 21 -11.88 -10.89 -16.78
C ALA A 21 -12.87 -11.20 -17.90
N LEU A 22 -13.33 -10.20 -18.65
CA LEU A 22 -14.27 -10.39 -19.77
C LEU A 22 -13.68 -11.24 -20.88
N ILE A 23 -12.40 -11.03 -21.22
CA ILE A 23 -11.73 -11.85 -22.24
C ILE A 23 -11.60 -13.30 -21.76
N SER A 24 -11.29 -13.53 -20.48
CA SER A 24 -11.17 -14.88 -19.93
C SER A 24 -12.48 -15.67 -19.94
N MET A 25 -13.64 -14.99 -19.96
CA MET A 25 -14.96 -15.61 -20.07
C MET A 25 -15.19 -16.30 -21.44
N ILE A 26 -14.36 -16.00 -22.44
CA ILE A 26 -14.39 -16.70 -23.73
C ILE A 26 -13.91 -18.15 -23.56
N PHE A 27 -12.96 -18.39 -22.66
CA PHE A 27 -12.40 -19.72 -22.40
C PHE A 27 -13.20 -20.50 -21.36
N THR A 28 -13.76 -19.79 -20.39
CA THR A 28 -14.59 -20.35 -19.31
C THR A 28 -15.84 -19.49 -19.20
N PRO A 29 -16.98 -19.88 -19.86
CA PRO A 29 -18.21 -19.09 -19.79
C PRO A 29 -18.74 -18.92 -18.38
N PRO A 30 -19.47 -17.83 -18.09
CA PRO A 30 -20.05 -17.58 -16.77
C PRO A 30 -20.88 -18.76 -16.27
N ASN A 31 -20.57 -19.22 -15.07
CA ASN A 31 -21.23 -20.33 -14.41
C ASN A 31 -21.35 -20.04 -12.90
N PRO A 32 -22.13 -20.82 -12.11
CA PRO A 32 -22.26 -20.59 -10.67
C PRO A 32 -20.94 -20.67 -9.87
N GLU A 33 -19.91 -21.33 -10.40
CA GLU A 33 -18.61 -21.48 -9.74
C GLU A 33 -17.85 -20.15 -9.62
N TYR A 34 -18.19 -19.15 -10.45
CA TYR A 34 -17.59 -17.80 -10.39
C TYR A 34 -17.69 -17.15 -9.01
N LEU A 35 -18.79 -17.41 -8.28
CA LEU A 35 -18.94 -16.93 -6.91
C LEU A 35 -17.93 -17.57 -5.96
N GLY A 36 -17.48 -18.78 -6.26
CA GLY A 36 -16.44 -19.51 -5.53
C GLY A 36 -15.01 -19.01 -5.84
N TYR A 37 -14.79 -18.35 -6.98
CA TYR A 37 -13.48 -17.75 -7.29
C TYR A 37 -13.17 -16.55 -6.39
N VAL A 38 -14.23 -15.86 -5.93
CA VAL A 38 -14.08 -14.61 -5.18
C VAL A 38 -13.79 -14.92 -3.70
N ASP A 39 -12.65 -14.45 -3.21
CA ASP A 39 -12.33 -14.50 -1.78
C ASP A 39 -13.05 -13.37 -1.03
N TRP A 40 -14.28 -13.66 -0.60
CA TRP A 40 -15.13 -12.72 0.13
C TRP A 40 -14.55 -12.33 1.48
N SER A 41 -13.76 -13.21 2.12
CA SER A 41 -13.15 -12.93 3.42
C SER A 41 -12.08 -11.85 3.29
N THR A 42 -11.23 -11.96 2.29
CA THR A 42 -10.21 -10.93 1.98
C THR A 42 -10.85 -9.61 1.58
N LEU A 43 -11.88 -9.62 0.72
CA LEU A 43 -12.60 -8.39 0.33
C LEU A 43 -13.26 -7.70 1.53
N GLY A 44 -13.91 -8.48 2.40
CA GLY A 44 -14.53 -7.97 3.62
C GLY A 44 -13.52 -7.35 4.58
N LEU A 45 -12.37 -8.01 4.78
CA LEU A 45 -11.27 -7.49 5.61
C LEU A 45 -10.64 -6.22 5.01
N LEU A 46 -10.37 -6.21 3.71
CA LEU A 46 -9.87 -5.00 3.01
C LEU A 46 -10.83 -3.83 3.20
N PHE A 47 -12.13 -4.06 2.99
CA PHE A 47 -13.15 -3.04 3.21
C PHE A 47 -13.12 -2.51 4.66
N CYS A 48 -13.10 -3.41 5.66
CA CYS A 48 -13.11 -3.05 7.08
C CYS A 48 -11.88 -2.21 7.45
N LEU A 49 -10.68 -2.64 7.03
CA LEU A 49 -9.44 -1.91 7.28
C LEU A 49 -9.45 -0.54 6.60
N MET A 50 -9.84 -0.46 5.32
CA MET A 50 -9.95 0.81 4.61
C MET A 50 -10.95 1.75 5.29
N ALA A 51 -12.11 1.26 5.70
CA ALA A 51 -13.12 2.08 6.38
C ALA A 51 -12.62 2.61 7.74
N ALA A 52 -11.96 1.78 8.55
CA ALA A 52 -11.37 2.20 9.83
C ALA A 52 -10.28 3.26 9.63
N VAL A 53 -9.37 3.06 8.68
CA VAL A 53 -8.27 3.98 8.37
C VAL A 53 -8.81 5.32 7.83
N GLN A 54 -9.79 5.30 6.92
CA GLN A 54 -10.45 6.51 6.43
C GLN A 54 -11.20 7.24 7.56
N GLY A 55 -11.69 6.50 8.54
CA GLY A 55 -12.28 7.06 9.77
C GLY A 55 -11.27 7.90 10.54
N PHE A 56 -10.07 7.38 10.82
CA PHE A 56 -8.98 8.15 11.46
C PHE A 56 -8.55 9.35 10.61
N GLY A 57 -8.45 9.20 9.29
CA GLY A 57 -8.21 10.31 8.39
C GLY A 57 -9.25 11.42 8.51
N SER A 58 -10.55 11.05 8.66
CA SER A 58 -11.66 12.01 8.75
C SER A 58 -11.64 12.87 10.00
N ILE A 59 -11.01 12.41 11.09
CA ILE A 59 -10.82 13.16 12.34
C ILE A 59 -9.46 13.85 12.41
N GLY A 60 -8.65 13.80 11.34
CA GLY A 60 -7.35 14.45 11.28
C GLY A 60 -6.28 13.82 12.20
N ALA A 61 -6.41 12.54 12.56
CA ALA A 61 -5.49 11.86 13.47
C ALA A 61 -4.05 11.86 12.93
N PHE A 62 -3.88 11.52 11.65
CA PHE A 62 -2.56 11.43 11.02
C PHE A 62 -1.91 12.81 10.84
N SER A 63 -2.68 13.83 10.45
CA SER A 63 -2.18 15.20 10.30
C SER A 63 -1.74 15.81 11.63
N ARG A 64 -2.45 15.51 12.73
CA ARG A 64 -2.04 15.94 14.09
C ARG A 64 -0.75 15.26 14.53
N LEU A 65 -0.64 13.96 14.30
CA LEU A 65 0.58 13.20 14.60
C LEU A 65 1.78 13.80 13.86
N ALA A 66 1.63 13.99 12.54
CA ALA A 66 2.64 14.58 11.68
C ALA A 66 3.03 16.00 12.13
N GLY A 67 2.06 16.88 12.39
CA GLY A 67 2.29 18.25 12.85
C GLY A 67 3.00 18.33 14.20
N THR A 68 2.74 17.40 15.11
CA THR A 68 3.41 17.34 16.42
C THR A 68 4.87 16.96 16.28
N LEU A 69 5.17 15.98 15.40
CA LEU A 69 6.54 15.51 15.19
C LEU A 69 7.39 16.56 14.47
N THR A 70 6.86 17.22 13.43
CA THR A 70 7.63 18.17 12.61
C THR A 70 8.09 19.40 13.37
N ARG A 71 7.37 19.83 14.42
CA ARG A 71 7.74 21.00 15.24
C ARG A 71 9.04 20.83 16.05
N ARG A 72 9.54 19.60 16.20
CA ARG A 72 10.74 19.29 17.01
C ARG A 72 12.05 19.34 16.22
N PHE A 73 11.99 19.47 14.89
CA PHE A 73 13.18 19.37 14.03
C PHE A 73 13.59 20.70 13.44
N HIS A 74 14.89 21.02 13.51
CA HIS A 74 15.44 22.32 13.14
C HIS A 74 16.38 22.24 11.91
N SER A 75 16.57 21.04 11.33
CA SER A 75 17.35 20.87 10.11
C SER A 75 16.57 20.05 9.06
N THR A 76 16.85 20.33 7.80
CA THR A 76 16.21 19.63 6.67
C THR A 76 16.41 18.12 6.73
N ARG A 77 17.61 17.65 7.08
CA ARG A 77 17.91 16.23 7.22
C ARG A 77 17.12 15.59 8.37
N SER A 78 17.11 16.21 9.54
CA SER A 78 16.38 15.63 10.70
C SER A 78 14.87 15.64 10.48
N LEU A 79 14.32 16.66 9.84
CA LEU A 79 12.92 16.70 9.47
C LEU A 79 12.59 15.66 8.39
N GLY A 80 13.40 15.56 7.34
CA GLY A 80 13.24 14.54 6.30
C GLY A 80 13.35 13.12 6.86
N ALA A 81 14.31 12.88 7.76
CA ALA A 81 14.43 11.61 8.50
C ALA A 81 13.14 11.25 9.26
N ALA A 82 12.62 12.23 10.01
CA ALA A 82 11.40 12.04 10.79
C ALA A 82 10.20 11.71 9.89
N LEU A 83 10.06 12.40 8.75
CA LEU A 83 8.98 12.16 7.79
C LEU A 83 9.11 10.77 7.13
N VAL A 84 10.31 10.38 6.71
CA VAL A 84 10.59 9.06 6.12
C VAL A 84 10.30 7.94 7.12
N LEU A 85 10.81 8.04 8.36
CA LEU A 85 10.56 7.04 9.41
C LEU A 85 9.08 6.99 9.80
N MET A 86 8.42 8.16 9.90
CA MET A 86 7.00 8.20 10.17
C MET A 86 6.20 7.51 9.06
N CYS A 87 6.59 7.70 7.79
CA CYS A 87 5.97 7.02 6.65
C CYS A 87 6.16 5.51 6.75
N PHE A 88 7.36 5.05 7.08
CA PHE A 88 7.70 3.64 7.26
C PHE A 88 6.83 2.97 8.33
N PHE A 89 6.79 3.53 9.54
CA PHE A 89 6.04 2.94 10.65
C PHE A 89 4.52 3.13 10.50
N LEU A 90 4.08 4.24 9.92
CA LEU A 90 2.66 4.47 9.68
C LEU A 90 2.12 3.47 8.65
N ALA A 91 2.90 3.16 7.61
CA ALA A 91 2.50 2.18 6.59
C ALA A 91 2.29 0.77 7.15
N MET A 92 2.92 0.39 8.26
CA MET A 92 2.66 -0.88 8.94
C MET A 92 1.25 -0.96 9.55
N LEU A 93 0.66 0.19 9.87
CA LEU A 93 -0.59 0.27 10.65
C LEU A 93 -1.80 0.65 9.81
N VAL A 94 -1.60 1.51 8.78
CA VAL A 94 -2.72 2.14 8.07
C VAL A 94 -2.72 1.90 6.56
N THR A 95 -1.76 1.26 6.01
CA THR A 95 -1.43 1.04 4.60
C THR A 95 -0.46 2.08 4.02
N ASN A 96 0.31 1.62 3.03
CA ASN A 96 1.27 2.44 2.30
C ASN A 96 0.62 3.65 1.62
N ASP A 97 -0.54 3.45 0.98
CA ASP A 97 -1.24 4.51 0.24
C ASP A 97 -1.70 5.65 1.15
N VAL A 98 -2.29 5.32 2.31
CA VAL A 98 -2.77 6.32 3.28
C VAL A 98 -1.61 7.08 3.91
N SER A 99 -0.50 6.40 4.18
CA SER A 99 0.72 7.04 4.68
C SER A 99 1.20 8.11 3.72
N LEU A 100 1.29 7.80 2.43
CA LEU A 100 1.72 8.75 1.39
C LEU A 100 0.70 9.87 1.15
N LEU A 101 -0.59 9.57 1.10
CA LEU A 101 -1.64 10.58 0.98
C LEU A 101 -1.62 11.60 2.12
N THR A 102 -1.11 11.20 3.29
CA THR A 102 -0.99 12.06 4.46
C THR A 102 0.32 12.84 4.50
N LEU A 103 1.45 12.16 4.26
CA LEU A 103 2.78 12.72 4.52
C LEU A 103 3.36 13.45 3.31
N VAL A 104 3.15 12.97 2.10
CA VAL A 104 3.70 13.63 0.89
C VAL A 104 3.19 15.07 0.71
N PRO A 105 1.89 15.39 0.87
CA PRO A 105 1.43 16.78 0.84
C PRO A 105 2.08 17.66 1.92
N LEU A 106 2.29 17.11 3.11
CA LEU A 106 2.96 17.80 4.20
C LEU A 106 4.43 18.07 3.84
N THR A 107 5.14 17.08 3.33
CA THR A 107 6.54 17.20 2.86
C THR A 107 6.68 18.27 1.78
N ILE A 108 5.76 18.28 0.80
CA ILE A 108 5.71 19.30 -0.25
C ILE A 108 5.51 20.70 0.34
N ALA A 109 4.63 20.86 1.31
CA ALA A 109 4.38 22.14 1.97
C ALA A 109 5.61 22.61 2.77
N LEU A 110 6.24 21.72 3.54
CA LEU A 110 7.39 22.03 4.41
C LEU A 110 8.66 22.34 3.60
N PHE A 111 8.87 21.70 2.47
CA PHE A 111 10.06 21.90 1.62
C PHE A 111 9.76 22.67 0.33
N ARG A 112 8.69 23.49 0.31
CA ARG A 112 8.25 24.23 -0.88
C ARG A 112 9.36 25.09 -1.50
N SER A 113 10.19 25.73 -0.68
CA SER A 113 11.33 26.56 -1.12
C SER A 113 12.59 25.76 -1.42
N LEU A 114 12.62 24.45 -1.19
CA LEU A 114 13.78 23.58 -1.31
C LEU A 114 13.47 22.37 -2.22
N PRO A 115 13.27 22.59 -3.53
CA PRO A 115 12.72 21.56 -4.43
C PRO A 115 13.56 20.27 -4.51
N GLU A 116 14.87 20.34 -4.35
CA GLU A 116 15.74 19.17 -4.38
C GLU A 116 15.59 18.30 -3.12
N ILE A 117 15.48 18.95 -1.97
CA ILE A 117 15.23 18.28 -0.69
C ILE A 117 13.81 17.66 -0.70
N CYS A 118 12.84 18.41 -1.23
CA CYS A 118 11.47 17.93 -1.41
C CYS A 118 11.43 16.64 -2.25
N ILE A 119 12.03 16.64 -3.44
CA ILE A 119 12.07 15.45 -4.32
C ILE A 119 12.67 14.27 -3.58
N ARG A 120 13.84 14.44 -3.00
CA ARG A 120 14.58 13.37 -2.33
C ARG A 120 13.79 12.81 -1.14
N THR A 121 13.20 13.67 -0.32
CA THR A 121 12.39 13.25 0.83
C THR A 121 11.16 12.49 0.37
N VAL A 122 10.43 12.97 -0.65
CA VAL A 122 9.24 12.27 -1.18
C VAL A 122 9.60 10.92 -1.81
N VAL A 123 10.74 10.82 -2.50
CA VAL A 123 11.23 9.53 -3.04
C VAL A 123 11.53 8.54 -1.90
N LEU A 124 12.19 9.00 -0.83
CA LEU A 124 12.48 8.16 0.32
C LEU A 124 11.20 7.78 1.09
N GLU A 125 10.23 8.70 1.25
CA GLU A 125 8.91 8.39 1.83
C GLU A 125 8.17 7.33 1.02
N THR A 126 8.25 7.38 -0.31
CA THR A 126 7.60 6.41 -1.18
C THR A 126 8.19 5.02 -0.99
N ALA A 127 9.51 4.91 -0.98
CA ALA A 127 10.19 3.64 -0.67
C ALA A 127 9.88 3.18 0.76
N ALA A 128 9.91 4.10 1.74
CA ALA A 128 9.59 3.82 3.12
C ALA A 128 8.18 3.27 3.32
N ALA A 129 7.19 3.82 2.60
CA ALA A 129 5.82 3.32 2.65
C ALA A 129 5.71 1.88 2.12
N ASN A 130 6.32 1.59 0.95
CA ASN A 130 6.31 0.24 0.38
C ASN A 130 7.05 -0.76 1.28
N LEU A 131 8.24 -0.41 1.75
CA LEU A 131 9.08 -1.28 2.56
C LEU A 131 8.58 -1.46 3.99
N GLY A 132 8.01 -0.41 4.61
CA GLY A 132 7.40 -0.52 5.92
C GLY A 132 6.13 -1.36 5.90
N SER A 133 5.30 -1.17 4.89
CA SER A 133 4.03 -1.91 4.77
C SER A 133 4.22 -3.42 4.64
N MET A 134 5.36 -3.90 4.15
CA MET A 134 5.62 -5.34 4.05
C MET A 134 5.75 -6.03 5.42
N ALA A 135 6.00 -5.27 6.51
CA ALA A 135 6.17 -5.83 7.84
C ALA A 135 4.91 -6.45 8.44
N THR A 136 3.72 -6.08 7.98
CA THR A 136 2.45 -6.51 8.58
C THR A 136 1.44 -6.97 7.53
N PRO A 137 0.54 -7.92 7.88
CA PRO A 137 -0.50 -8.36 6.95
C PRO A 137 -1.43 -7.22 6.49
N MET A 138 -1.64 -6.20 7.33
CA MET A 138 -2.53 -5.07 7.04
C MET A 138 -1.83 -3.89 6.37
N GLY A 139 -0.50 -3.92 6.23
CA GLY A 139 0.29 -2.80 5.70
C GLY A 139 0.01 -2.51 4.23
N ASN A 140 -0.39 -3.52 3.48
CA ASN A 140 -0.78 -3.38 2.07
C ASN A 140 -1.78 -4.46 1.63
N PRO A 141 -2.53 -4.25 0.54
CA PRO A 141 -3.55 -5.18 0.09
C PRO A 141 -3.03 -6.56 -0.32
N GLN A 142 -1.84 -6.64 -0.94
CA GLN A 142 -1.26 -7.91 -1.38
C GLN A 142 -0.85 -8.80 -0.20
N ASN A 143 -0.32 -8.23 0.88
CA ASN A 143 0.02 -8.96 2.10
C ASN A 143 -1.23 -9.56 2.75
N LEU A 144 -2.26 -8.72 2.90
CA LEU A 144 -3.51 -9.19 3.47
C LEU A 144 -4.12 -10.32 2.64
N TYR A 145 -4.07 -10.19 1.31
CA TYR A 145 -4.56 -11.20 0.40
C TYR A 145 -3.77 -12.52 0.53
N ILE A 146 -2.45 -12.48 0.39
CA ILE A 146 -1.60 -13.69 0.47
C ILE A 146 -1.74 -14.34 1.85
N TYR A 147 -1.69 -13.56 2.92
CA TYR A 147 -1.86 -14.01 4.29
C TYR A 147 -3.21 -14.73 4.50
N SER A 148 -4.31 -14.16 3.98
CA SER A 148 -5.66 -14.72 4.08
C SER A 148 -5.83 -15.93 3.17
N HIS A 149 -5.51 -15.79 1.89
CA HIS A 149 -5.72 -16.81 0.84
C HIS A 149 -4.99 -18.12 1.14
N PHE A 150 -3.70 -18.05 1.50
CA PHE A 150 -2.91 -19.24 1.85
C PHE A 150 -3.07 -19.68 3.30
N SER A 151 -3.93 -19.04 4.06
CA SER A 151 -4.10 -19.32 5.49
C SER A 151 -2.79 -19.34 6.27
N MET A 152 -1.84 -18.43 5.89
CA MET A 152 -0.50 -18.37 6.46
C MET A 152 -0.55 -18.12 7.98
N PRO A 153 0.16 -18.90 8.82
CA PRO A 153 0.28 -18.60 10.24
C PRO A 153 0.92 -17.23 10.48
N VAL A 154 0.47 -16.51 11.53
CA VAL A 154 1.00 -15.18 11.88
C VAL A 154 2.52 -15.23 12.12
N ALA A 155 2.99 -16.27 12.80
CA ALA A 155 4.44 -16.46 13.07
C ALA A 155 5.25 -16.61 11.79
N ASP A 156 4.74 -17.38 10.81
CA ASP A 156 5.41 -17.59 9.52
C ASP A 156 5.42 -16.30 8.69
N PHE A 157 4.32 -15.54 8.70
CA PHE A 157 4.29 -14.24 8.05
C PHE A 157 5.41 -13.33 8.56
N PHE A 158 5.53 -13.19 9.89
CA PHE A 158 6.57 -12.34 10.48
C PHE A 158 7.99 -12.90 10.30
N ARG A 159 8.16 -14.23 10.34
CA ARG A 159 9.43 -14.87 10.05
C ARG A 159 9.94 -14.51 8.65
N VAL A 160 9.05 -14.47 7.67
CA VAL A 160 9.37 -14.19 6.27
C VAL A 160 9.60 -12.69 6.05
N THR A 161 8.77 -11.82 6.61
CA THR A 161 8.77 -10.39 6.28
C THR A 161 9.70 -9.54 7.15
N LEU A 162 9.95 -9.91 8.41
CA LEU A 162 10.78 -9.09 9.31
C LEU A 162 12.24 -8.95 8.87
N PRO A 163 12.94 -10.00 8.39
CA PRO A 163 14.34 -9.85 7.98
C PRO A 163 14.52 -8.83 6.84
N PRO A 164 13.79 -8.91 5.70
CA PRO A 164 13.90 -7.91 4.65
C PRO A 164 13.39 -6.53 5.08
N THR A 165 12.39 -6.45 5.98
CA THR A 165 11.93 -5.16 6.54
C THR A 165 13.02 -4.51 7.40
N ALA A 166 13.71 -5.26 8.25
CA ALA A 166 14.80 -4.75 9.09
C ALA A 166 15.97 -4.26 8.23
N LEU A 167 16.35 -5.01 7.20
CA LEU A 167 17.36 -4.59 6.23
C LEU A 167 16.93 -3.31 5.52
N SER A 168 15.66 -3.24 5.10
CA SER A 168 15.08 -2.06 4.45
C SER A 168 15.15 -0.82 5.34
N LEU A 169 14.83 -0.97 6.63
CA LEU A 169 14.94 0.13 7.59
C LEU A 169 16.38 0.62 7.73
N ALA A 170 17.34 -0.30 7.82
CA ALA A 170 18.75 0.06 7.89
C ALA A 170 19.22 0.81 6.64
N LEU A 171 18.84 0.34 5.45
CA LEU A 171 19.14 1.00 4.18
C LEU A 171 18.48 2.37 4.05
N LEU A 172 17.24 2.52 4.52
CA LEU A 172 16.53 3.81 4.56
C LEU A 172 17.22 4.80 5.50
N LEU A 173 17.65 4.37 6.69
CA LEU A 173 18.39 5.20 7.63
C LEU A 173 19.72 5.69 7.04
N LEU A 174 20.42 4.85 6.30
CA LEU A 174 21.61 5.25 5.56
C LEU A 174 21.24 6.24 4.43
N SER A 175 20.15 5.99 3.72
CA SER A 175 19.69 6.83 2.62
C SER A 175 19.25 8.23 3.06
N VAL A 176 18.77 8.39 4.29
CA VAL A 176 18.45 9.69 4.88
C VAL A 176 19.69 10.60 4.95
N LEU A 177 20.91 10.03 5.05
CA LEU A 177 22.16 10.79 5.02
C LEU A 177 22.36 11.52 3.67
N LEU A 178 21.72 11.07 2.59
CA LEU A 178 21.73 11.72 1.28
C LEU A 178 20.91 13.03 1.26
N ILE A 179 20.05 13.29 2.26
CA ILE A 179 19.33 14.54 2.39
C ILE A 179 20.32 15.62 2.87
N PRO A 180 20.51 16.72 2.11
CA PRO A 180 21.41 17.79 2.51
C PRO A 180 21.01 18.38 3.87
N ARG A 181 21.99 18.69 4.71
CA ARG A 181 21.76 19.31 6.03
C ARG A 181 21.83 20.85 5.88
N SER A 182 20.70 21.51 5.96
CA SER A 182 20.60 22.96 6.07
C SER A 182 19.70 23.33 7.25
N LYS A 183 19.89 24.54 7.80
CA LYS A 183 18.98 25.08 8.82
C LYS A 183 17.64 25.35 8.16
N LEU A 184 16.57 24.92 8.77
CA LEU A 184 15.23 25.36 8.41
C LEU A 184 15.09 26.81 8.91
N SER A 185 14.86 27.76 8.00
CA SER A 185 14.28 29.04 8.39
C SER A 185 12.98 28.74 9.13
N ALA A 186 12.69 29.48 10.20
CA ALA A 186 11.48 29.25 11.00
C ALA A 186 10.30 29.01 10.04
N PRO A 187 9.52 27.94 10.20
CA PRO A 187 8.39 27.70 9.33
C PRO A 187 7.49 28.92 9.40
N GLU A 188 7.26 29.57 8.26
CA GLU A 188 6.05 30.38 8.11
C GLU A 188 4.94 29.44 8.53
N SER A 189 4.25 29.80 9.61
CA SER A 189 3.24 28.97 10.26
C SER A 189 2.41 28.28 9.19
N PRO A 190 2.25 26.95 9.21
CA PRO A 190 1.40 26.28 8.24
C PRO A 190 -0.06 26.61 8.58
N GLU A 191 -0.47 27.85 8.34
CA GLU A 191 -1.86 28.27 8.46
C GLU A 191 -2.79 27.51 7.49
N ASN A 192 -2.20 26.78 6.51
CA ASN A 192 -2.92 26.00 5.51
C ASN A 192 -2.62 24.49 5.51
N ALA A 193 -1.87 23.99 6.49
CA ALA A 193 -1.66 22.54 6.60
C ALA A 193 -2.76 21.92 7.47
N ALA A 194 -3.80 21.50 6.82
CA ALA A 194 -5.03 20.90 7.29
C ALA A 194 -6.12 21.91 7.68
N ASP A 195 -7.10 22.07 6.81
CA ASP A 195 -8.48 22.34 7.18
C ASP A 195 -8.97 21.24 8.15
N VAL A 196 -8.43 21.24 9.36
CA VAL A 196 -9.10 20.59 10.49
C VAL A 196 -10.23 21.53 10.85
N PRO A 197 -11.49 21.14 10.68
CA PRO A 197 -12.60 21.98 11.13
C PRO A 197 -12.36 22.32 12.61
N ALA A 198 -12.01 23.55 12.88
CA ALA A 198 -11.71 24.08 14.21
C ALA A 198 -12.93 24.06 15.15
N GLY A 199 -14.04 23.43 14.74
CA GLY A 199 -15.32 23.46 15.42
C GLY A 199 -15.77 22.17 16.12
N ALA A 200 -15.04 21.05 16.04
CA ALA A 200 -15.45 19.80 16.69
C ALA A 200 -14.62 19.50 17.95
N SER A 201 -14.61 20.43 18.90
CA SER A 201 -14.08 20.18 20.25
C SER A 201 -15.16 19.53 21.10
N GLY A 202 -14.86 18.40 21.77
CA GLY A 202 -15.71 17.87 22.82
C GLY A 202 -16.05 16.39 22.69
N LYS A 203 -17.12 15.99 23.37
CA LYS A 203 -17.59 14.60 23.50
C LYS A 203 -17.77 13.87 22.17
N ARG A 204 -18.27 14.58 21.13
CA ARG A 204 -18.53 13.97 19.80
C ARG A 204 -17.23 13.53 19.09
N MET A 205 -16.15 14.31 19.18
CA MET A 205 -14.85 13.94 18.61
C MET A 205 -14.24 12.73 19.34
N LYS A 206 -14.33 12.71 20.67
CA LYS A 206 -13.89 11.56 21.48
C LYS A 206 -14.66 10.30 21.12
N LEU A 207 -15.99 10.41 20.96
CA LEU A 207 -16.84 9.29 20.54
C LEU A 207 -16.45 8.78 19.15
N ARG A 208 -16.26 9.65 18.16
CA ARG A 208 -15.81 9.25 16.81
C ARG A 208 -14.45 8.55 16.87
N ALA A 209 -13.50 9.09 17.63
CA ALA A 209 -12.20 8.46 17.80
C ALA A 209 -12.32 7.09 18.46
N ALA A 210 -13.14 6.94 19.49
CA ALA A 210 -13.37 5.65 20.16
C ALA A 210 -14.01 4.63 19.21
N LEU A 211 -15.01 5.03 18.40
CA LEU A 211 -15.67 4.13 17.44
C LEU A 211 -14.69 3.69 16.31
N PHE A 212 -13.87 4.59 15.78
CA PHE A 212 -12.87 4.21 14.78
C PHE A 212 -11.74 3.35 15.38
N SER A 213 -11.38 3.58 16.66
CA SER A 213 -10.44 2.70 17.37
C SER A 213 -11.03 1.31 17.59
N ALA A 214 -12.32 1.21 17.94
CA ALA A 214 -13.01 -0.07 18.04
C ALA A 214 -13.08 -0.79 16.68
N ALA A 215 -13.41 -0.09 15.60
CA ALA A 215 -13.41 -0.63 14.26
C ALA A 215 -12.02 -1.18 13.85
N ALA A 216 -10.95 -0.42 14.13
CA ALA A 216 -9.59 -0.86 13.86
C ALA A 216 -9.17 -2.07 14.72
N ALA A 217 -9.52 -2.07 16.01
CA ALA A 217 -9.21 -3.18 16.92
C ALA A 217 -9.93 -4.48 16.50
N VAL A 218 -11.21 -4.41 16.13
CA VAL A 218 -11.97 -5.55 15.64
C VAL A 218 -11.39 -6.06 14.32
N SER A 219 -11.02 -5.14 13.40
CA SER A 219 -10.36 -5.53 12.14
C SER A 219 -9.02 -6.22 12.41
N LEU A 220 -8.23 -5.73 13.36
CA LEU A 220 -6.98 -6.36 13.77
C LEU A 220 -7.19 -7.75 14.36
N CYS A 221 -8.16 -7.91 15.27
CA CYS A 221 -8.53 -9.21 15.82
C CYS A 221 -8.93 -10.21 14.73
N THR A 222 -9.62 -9.73 13.68
CA THR A 222 -10.00 -10.56 12.54
C THR A 222 -8.80 -10.94 11.67
N VAL A 223 -7.87 -10.01 11.42
CA VAL A 223 -6.58 -10.32 10.75
C VAL A 223 -5.81 -11.38 11.54
N LEU A 224 -5.81 -11.31 12.86
CA LEU A 224 -5.20 -12.31 13.74
C LEU A 224 -6.03 -13.60 13.89
N ARG A 225 -7.15 -13.73 13.13
CA ARG A 225 -8.05 -14.89 13.11
C ARG A 225 -8.75 -15.19 14.44
N LEU A 226 -8.87 -14.19 15.31
CA LEU A 226 -9.59 -14.29 16.56
C LEU A 226 -11.11 -14.08 16.37
N LEU A 227 -11.52 -13.49 15.25
CA LEU A 227 -12.90 -13.17 14.92
C LEU A 227 -13.22 -13.53 13.46
N ASP A 228 -14.46 -13.93 13.19
CA ASP A 228 -14.96 -14.14 11.82
C ASP A 228 -15.10 -12.80 11.08
N TRP A 229 -14.75 -12.77 9.80
CA TRP A 229 -14.79 -11.57 8.97
C TRP A 229 -16.19 -10.96 8.82
N ARG A 230 -17.26 -11.79 8.88
CA ARG A 230 -18.65 -11.31 8.79
C ARG A 230 -19.03 -10.52 10.04
N VAL A 231 -18.61 -10.98 11.21
CA VAL A 231 -18.78 -10.26 12.48
C VAL A 231 -18.03 -8.94 12.43
N CYS A 232 -16.77 -8.96 11.95
CA CYS A 232 -15.98 -7.75 11.74
C CYS A 232 -16.71 -6.75 10.84
N LEU A 233 -17.21 -7.20 9.69
CA LEU A 233 -17.92 -6.36 8.73
C LEU A 233 -19.13 -5.67 9.38
N VAL A 234 -19.95 -6.40 10.12
CA VAL A 234 -21.13 -5.84 10.81
C VAL A 234 -20.70 -4.81 11.85
N VAL A 235 -19.73 -5.13 12.71
CA VAL A 235 -19.26 -4.21 13.75
C VAL A 235 -18.64 -2.95 13.17
N VAL A 236 -17.79 -3.08 12.15
CA VAL A 236 -17.16 -1.93 11.49
C VAL A 236 -18.20 -1.05 10.80
N LEU A 237 -19.19 -1.64 10.11
CA LEU A 237 -20.29 -0.87 9.51
C LEU A 237 -21.07 -0.10 10.57
N VAL A 238 -21.43 -0.73 11.70
CA VAL A 238 -22.13 -0.04 12.80
C VAL A 238 -21.29 1.09 13.36
N CYS A 239 -20.00 0.87 13.62
CA CYS A 239 -19.09 1.91 14.12
C CYS A 239 -18.99 3.09 13.14
N VAL A 240 -18.81 2.82 11.85
CA VAL A 240 -18.61 3.86 10.82
C VAL A 240 -19.92 4.62 10.58
N LEU A 241 -21.06 3.95 10.47
CA LEU A 241 -22.36 4.60 10.27
C LEU A 241 -22.72 5.50 11.46
N THR A 242 -22.41 5.07 12.69
CA THR A 242 -22.66 5.84 13.91
C THR A 242 -21.71 7.03 14.04
N ALA A 243 -20.42 6.84 13.69
CA ALA A 243 -19.40 7.88 13.80
C ALA A 243 -19.51 8.93 12.69
N ASP A 244 -19.47 8.50 11.44
CA ASP A 244 -19.59 9.33 10.24
C ASP A 244 -19.78 8.47 8.99
N TRP A 245 -21.00 8.32 8.50
CA TRP A 245 -21.32 7.56 7.29
C TRP A 245 -20.57 8.05 6.03
N ARG A 246 -20.11 9.31 6.02
CA ARG A 246 -19.37 9.90 4.88
C ARG A 246 -18.03 9.21 4.65
N VAL A 247 -17.50 8.54 5.66
CA VAL A 247 -16.27 7.72 5.56
C VAL A 247 -16.43 6.62 4.51
N LEU A 248 -17.60 6.02 4.38
CA LEU A 248 -17.87 4.99 3.38
C LEU A 248 -17.66 5.49 1.94
N LYS A 249 -17.92 6.79 1.67
CA LYS A 249 -17.66 7.39 0.34
C LYS A 249 -16.16 7.53 0.00
N ARG A 250 -15.27 7.38 1.00
CA ARG A 250 -13.82 7.50 0.85
C ARG A 250 -13.11 6.15 0.73
N VAL A 251 -13.84 5.05 0.92
CA VAL A 251 -13.33 3.69 0.71
C VAL A 251 -13.01 3.51 -0.77
N ASP A 252 -11.90 2.86 -1.07
CA ASP A 252 -11.47 2.57 -2.44
C ASP A 252 -12.22 1.37 -3.01
N TYR A 253 -13.41 1.63 -3.53
CA TYR A 253 -14.23 0.61 -4.20
C TYR A 253 -13.61 0.16 -5.54
N ALA A 254 -12.79 1.00 -6.19
CA ALA A 254 -12.13 0.62 -7.42
C ALA A 254 -11.12 -0.50 -7.15
N LEU A 255 -10.40 -0.44 -6.03
CA LEU A 255 -9.51 -1.51 -5.59
C LEU A 255 -10.29 -2.82 -5.35
N LEU A 256 -11.41 -2.78 -4.61
CA LEU A 256 -12.23 -3.97 -4.34
C LEU A 256 -12.77 -4.61 -5.64
N LEU A 257 -13.27 -3.80 -6.57
CA LEU A 257 -13.71 -4.27 -7.87
C LEU A 257 -12.56 -4.85 -8.71
N THR A 258 -11.38 -4.27 -8.61
CA THR A 258 -10.17 -4.78 -9.26
C THR A 258 -9.84 -6.19 -8.77
N PHE A 259 -9.92 -6.43 -7.46
CA PHE A 259 -9.74 -7.77 -6.88
C PHE A 259 -10.78 -8.76 -7.43
N ILE A 260 -12.06 -8.39 -7.47
CA ILE A 260 -13.12 -9.25 -8.02
C ILE A 260 -12.82 -9.62 -9.48
N CYS A 261 -12.44 -8.63 -10.30
CA CYS A 261 -12.07 -8.88 -11.69
C CYS A 261 -10.88 -9.83 -11.82
N PHE A 262 -9.84 -9.67 -10.98
CA PHE A 262 -8.70 -10.56 -10.99
C PHE A 262 -9.05 -11.97 -10.47
N PHE A 263 -9.90 -12.11 -9.46
CA PHE A 263 -10.37 -13.42 -9.01
C PHE A 263 -11.07 -14.19 -10.12
N VAL A 264 -11.96 -13.53 -10.87
CA VAL A 264 -12.64 -14.13 -12.03
C VAL A 264 -11.62 -14.49 -13.11
N PHE A 265 -10.71 -13.58 -13.43
CA PHE A 265 -9.68 -13.82 -14.45
C PHE A 265 -8.80 -15.02 -14.11
N VAL A 266 -8.28 -15.06 -12.88
CA VAL A 266 -7.40 -16.14 -12.41
C VAL A 266 -8.16 -17.47 -12.30
N GLY A 267 -9.39 -17.45 -11.77
CA GLY A 267 -10.24 -18.62 -11.71
C GLY A 267 -10.48 -19.24 -13.08
N ASN A 268 -10.81 -18.41 -14.08
CA ASN A 268 -11.01 -18.85 -15.45
C ASN A 268 -9.74 -19.43 -16.09
N LEU A 269 -8.58 -18.78 -15.88
CA LEU A 269 -7.30 -19.31 -16.40
C LEU A 269 -6.88 -20.61 -15.73
N SER A 270 -7.09 -20.71 -14.42
CA SER A 270 -6.74 -21.91 -13.64
C SER A 270 -7.65 -23.10 -13.97
N ALA A 271 -8.86 -22.85 -14.49
CA ALA A 271 -9.78 -23.89 -14.97
C ALA A 271 -9.33 -24.50 -16.30
N VAL A 272 -8.41 -23.88 -17.05
CA VAL A 272 -7.87 -24.43 -18.31
C VAL A 272 -6.56 -25.18 -18.03
N PRO A 273 -6.52 -26.55 -18.08
CA PRO A 273 -5.38 -27.34 -17.63
C PRO A 273 -4.05 -26.95 -18.33
N ALA A 274 -4.06 -26.76 -19.64
CA ALA A 274 -2.86 -26.40 -20.40
C ALA A 274 -2.29 -25.04 -19.99
N VAL A 275 -3.15 -24.06 -19.67
CA VAL A 275 -2.73 -22.73 -19.18
C VAL A 275 -2.16 -22.84 -17.77
N ARG A 276 -2.84 -23.61 -16.91
CA ARG A 276 -2.40 -23.84 -15.54
C ARG A 276 -1.02 -24.50 -15.50
N GLU A 277 -0.81 -25.56 -16.27
CA GLU A 277 0.49 -26.27 -16.35
C GLU A 277 1.60 -25.34 -16.86
N LEU A 278 1.33 -24.58 -17.92
CA LEU A 278 2.30 -23.65 -18.50
C LEU A 278 2.72 -22.59 -17.47
N ILE A 279 1.76 -21.92 -16.83
CA ILE A 279 2.05 -20.85 -15.87
C ILE A 279 2.72 -21.43 -14.61
N SER A 280 2.20 -22.52 -14.06
CA SER A 280 2.81 -23.18 -12.89
C SER A 280 4.23 -23.67 -13.21
N GLY A 281 4.51 -24.16 -14.40
CA GLY A 281 5.87 -24.55 -14.82
C GLY A 281 6.86 -23.38 -14.86
N VAL A 282 6.40 -22.17 -15.16
CA VAL A 282 7.24 -20.96 -15.13
C VAL A 282 7.44 -20.46 -13.71
N VAL A 283 6.40 -20.52 -12.88
CA VAL A 283 6.34 -19.91 -11.53
C VAL A 283 7.00 -20.80 -10.49
N SER A 284 6.76 -22.13 -10.52
CA SER A 284 7.23 -23.06 -9.48
C SER A 284 8.74 -23.02 -9.29
N GLY A 285 9.17 -22.80 -8.06
CA GLY A 285 10.57 -22.64 -7.66
C GLY A 285 11.20 -21.29 -8.04
N ARG A 286 10.43 -20.37 -8.64
CA ARG A 286 10.87 -19.03 -9.06
C ARG A 286 9.89 -17.94 -8.65
N GLU A 287 9.02 -18.21 -7.70
CA GLU A 287 7.90 -17.34 -7.30
C GLU A 287 8.38 -15.94 -6.96
N MET A 288 9.47 -15.82 -6.19
CA MET A 288 10.03 -14.51 -5.82
C MET A 288 10.52 -13.75 -7.07
N LEU A 289 11.27 -14.39 -7.97
CA LEU A 289 11.77 -13.74 -9.18
C LEU A 289 10.63 -13.33 -10.11
N VAL A 290 9.69 -14.24 -10.37
CA VAL A 290 8.53 -13.97 -11.23
C VAL A 290 7.66 -12.87 -10.62
N GLY A 291 7.44 -12.90 -9.29
CA GLY A 291 6.72 -11.88 -8.55
C GLY A 291 7.35 -10.50 -8.69
N VAL A 292 8.67 -10.40 -8.53
CA VAL A 292 9.42 -9.15 -8.73
C VAL A 292 9.27 -8.64 -10.15
N LEU A 293 9.53 -9.47 -11.15
CA LEU A 293 9.51 -9.05 -12.56
C LEU A 293 8.10 -8.65 -13.04
N LEU A 294 7.11 -9.45 -12.69
CA LEU A 294 5.73 -9.21 -13.11
C LEU A 294 5.14 -7.97 -12.44
N SER A 295 5.50 -7.71 -11.19
CA SER A 295 5.10 -6.47 -10.48
C SER A 295 5.52 -5.21 -11.23
N GLN A 296 6.65 -5.23 -11.96
CA GLN A 296 7.11 -4.09 -12.74
C GLN A 296 6.17 -3.71 -13.88
N VAL A 297 5.32 -4.64 -14.31
CA VAL A 297 4.45 -4.49 -15.49
C VAL A 297 2.99 -4.27 -15.08
N ILE A 298 2.48 -5.12 -14.15
CA ILE A 298 1.06 -5.12 -13.80
C ILE A 298 0.77 -4.62 -12.39
N SER A 299 1.79 -4.18 -11.63
CA SER A 299 1.73 -3.81 -10.20
C SER A 299 1.69 -5.04 -9.26
N ASN A 300 2.20 -4.85 -8.04
CA ASN A 300 2.37 -5.92 -7.05
C ASN A 300 1.03 -6.52 -6.57
N VAL A 301 -0.03 -5.74 -6.40
CA VAL A 301 -1.34 -6.24 -5.95
C VAL A 301 -1.97 -7.17 -7.00
N PRO A 302 -2.14 -6.77 -8.27
CA PRO A 302 -2.55 -7.70 -9.33
C PRO A 302 -1.65 -8.92 -9.48
N CYS A 303 -0.34 -8.73 -9.35
CA CYS A 303 0.64 -9.81 -9.43
C CYS A 303 0.41 -10.86 -8.34
N ALA A 304 0.17 -10.44 -7.09
CA ALA A 304 -0.14 -11.34 -5.97
C ALA A 304 -1.36 -12.21 -6.27
N VAL A 305 -2.47 -11.60 -6.70
CA VAL A 305 -3.69 -12.34 -7.04
C VAL A 305 -3.49 -13.26 -8.23
N MET A 306 -2.79 -12.78 -9.27
CA MET A 306 -2.57 -13.59 -10.47
C MET A 306 -1.71 -14.81 -10.18
N LEU A 307 -0.60 -14.67 -9.46
CA LEU A 307 0.32 -15.78 -9.22
C LEU A 307 -0.18 -16.76 -8.17
N SER A 308 -1.02 -16.34 -7.22
CA SER A 308 -1.56 -17.21 -6.18
C SER A 308 -2.36 -18.41 -6.71
N GLY A 309 -2.99 -18.27 -7.88
CA GLY A 309 -3.70 -19.37 -8.55
C GLY A 309 -2.79 -20.46 -9.14
N PHE A 310 -1.47 -20.21 -9.20
CA PHE A 310 -0.52 -21.07 -9.92
C PHE A 310 0.65 -21.55 -9.07
N THR A 311 0.72 -21.19 -7.80
CA THR A 311 1.74 -21.65 -6.86
C THR A 311 1.14 -21.95 -5.49
N GLY A 312 1.76 -22.87 -4.75
CA GLY A 312 1.49 -23.11 -3.31
C GLY A 312 2.52 -22.45 -2.39
N ASN A 313 3.56 -21.79 -2.95
CA ASN A 313 4.63 -21.20 -2.16
C ASN A 313 4.32 -19.75 -1.77
N ALA A 314 3.50 -19.60 -0.73
CA ALA A 314 3.07 -18.30 -0.22
C ALA A 314 4.23 -17.41 0.21
N GLU A 315 5.28 -17.99 0.83
CA GLU A 315 6.43 -17.26 1.38
C GLU A 315 7.22 -16.57 0.26
N GLN A 316 7.57 -17.31 -0.78
CA GLN A 316 8.35 -16.76 -1.91
C GLN A 316 7.50 -15.80 -2.76
N LEU A 317 6.20 -16.07 -2.90
CA LEU A 317 5.29 -15.14 -3.58
C LEU A 317 5.18 -13.81 -2.80
N LEU A 318 4.99 -13.87 -1.49
CA LEU A 318 4.92 -12.70 -0.61
C LEU A 318 6.16 -11.81 -0.74
N LEU A 319 7.35 -12.42 -0.62
CA LEU A 319 8.62 -11.71 -0.80
C LEU A 319 8.75 -11.11 -2.20
N GLY A 320 8.34 -11.85 -3.22
CA GLY A 320 8.41 -11.41 -4.61
C GLY A 320 7.57 -10.18 -4.89
N VAL A 321 6.33 -10.13 -4.42
CA VAL A 321 5.43 -8.99 -4.65
C VAL A 321 5.73 -7.79 -3.75
N ASP A 322 6.27 -8.03 -2.56
CA ASP A 322 6.66 -6.94 -1.65
C ASP A 322 7.93 -6.25 -2.13
N ILE A 323 8.99 -7.00 -2.43
CA ILE A 323 10.21 -6.45 -3.02
C ILE A 323 9.91 -5.88 -4.42
N GLY A 324 9.06 -6.57 -5.17
CA GLY A 324 8.59 -6.15 -6.50
C GLY A 324 7.77 -4.86 -6.51
N GLY A 325 7.26 -4.40 -5.37
CA GLY A 325 6.63 -3.08 -5.22
C GLY A 325 7.59 -1.90 -5.39
N LEU A 326 8.90 -2.16 -5.34
CA LEU A 326 9.97 -1.23 -5.74
C LEU A 326 10.21 -1.29 -7.26
N GLY A 327 11.08 -0.42 -7.77
CA GLY A 327 11.47 -0.38 -9.19
C GLY A 327 10.69 0.65 -9.98
N THR A 328 9.80 0.23 -10.89
CA THR A 328 9.02 1.14 -11.73
C THR A 328 7.92 1.88 -10.95
N LEU A 329 7.45 3.01 -11.48
CA LEU A 329 6.28 3.71 -10.91
C LEU A 329 4.99 2.86 -10.97
N ILE A 330 4.92 1.90 -11.88
CA ILE A 330 3.74 1.03 -12.05
C ILE A 330 3.78 -0.11 -11.04
N ALA A 331 4.96 -0.46 -10.53
CA ALA A 331 5.15 -1.60 -9.64
C ALA A 331 4.31 -1.51 -8.34
N SER A 332 3.97 -0.30 -7.91
CA SER A 332 3.09 -0.06 -6.76
C SER A 332 2.17 1.13 -7.01
N LEU A 333 0.89 0.99 -6.63
CA LEU A 333 -0.06 2.12 -6.65
C LEU A 333 0.41 3.26 -5.74
N ALA A 334 1.02 2.96 -4.61
CA ALA A 334 1.62 3.92 -3.70
C ALA A 334 2.65 4.81 -4.41
N SER A 335 3.49 4.24 -5.27
CA SER A 335 4.47 4.98 -6.08
C SER A 335 3.80 5.94 -7.07
N LEU A 336 2.71 5.51 -7.71
CA LEU A 336 1.92 6.36 -8.60
C LEU A 336 1.21 7.50 -7.84
N ILE A 337 0.69 7.25 -6.65
CA ILE A 337 0.07 8.26 -5.78
C ILE A 337 1.07 9.35 -5.44
N SER A 338 2.24 8.97 -4.96
CA SER A 338 3.34 9.86 -4.60
C SER A 338 3.77 10.73 -5.80
N PHE A 339 3.99 10.12 -6.96
CA PHE A 339 4.33 10.85 -8.19
C PHE A 339 3.24 11.83 -8.61
N LYS A 340 1.95 11.44 -8.52
CA LYS A 340 0.82 12.31 -8.85
C LYS A 340 0.71 13.50 -7.89
N LEU A 341 0.88 13.26 -6.59
CA LEU A 341 0.84 14.31 -5.56
C LEU A 341 1.96 15.31 -5.76
N TYR A 342 3.21 14.84 -5.91
CA TYR A 342 4.34 15.71 -6.21
C TYR A 342 4.14 16.45 -7.54
N GLY A 343 3.74 15.74 -8.58
CA GLY A 343 3.53 16.28 -9.92
C GLY A 343 2.41 17.31 -10.05
N ALA A 344 1.51 17.38 -9.07
CA ALA A 344 0.44 18.40 -8.98
C ALA A 344 0.90 19.67 -8.24
N SER A 345 2.06 19.65 -7.57
CA SER A 345 2.57 20.80 -6.83
C SER A 345 3.12 21.88 -7.77
N ALA A 346 3.06 23.14 -7.31
CA ALA A 346 3.59 24.28 -8.07
C ALA A 346 5.10 24.15 -8.24
N GLY A 347 5.59 24.27 -9.49
CA GLY A 347 7.01 24.17 -9.81
C GLY A 347 7.58 22.74 -9.81
N ALA A 348 6.72 21.72 -9.88
CA ALA A 348 7.15 20.32 -9.87
C ALA A 348 8.13 19.98 -11.03
N LYS A 349 9.30 19.48 -10.67
CA LYS A 349 10.32 18.98 -11.61
C LYS A 349 10.13 17.48 -11.86
N LYS A 350 9.05 17.11 -12.59
CA LYS A 350 8.61 15.72 -12.79
C LYS A 350 9.71 14.81 -13.37
N ALA A 351 10.48 15.26 -14.34
CA ALA A 351 11.56 14.48 -14.95
C ALA A 351 12.65 14.15 -13.93
N ARG A 352 13.03 15.11 -13.08
CA ARG A 352 14.01 14.90 -12.03
C ARG A 352 13.49 13.95 -10.94
N TYR A 353 12.24 14.15 -10.50
CA TYR A 353 11.59 13.21 -9.59
C TYR A 353 11.62 11.79 -10.15
N PHE A 354 11.23 11.61 -11.42
CA PHE A 354 11.20 10.30 -12.07
C PHE A 354 12.60 9.67 -12.11
N ALA A 355 13.63 10.44 -12.44
CA ALA A 355 15.01 9.95 -12.47
C ALA A 355 15.51 9.54 -11.08
N GLU A 356 15.35 10.40 -10.05
CA GLU A 356 15.74 10.09 -8.67
C GLU A 356 14.93 8.91 -8.10
N PHE A 357 13.62 8.86 -8.38
CA PHE A 357 12.74 7.76 -7.98
C PHE A 357 13.21 6.44 -8.59
N SER A 358 13.40 6.40 -9.93
CA SER A 358 13.78 5.17 -10.61
C SER A 358 15.16 4.68 -10.15
N ALA A 359 16.15 5.57 -10.10
CA ALA A 359 17.49 5.21 -9.65
C ALA A 359 17.48 4.62 -8.23
N TYR A 360 16.77 5.26 -7.31
CA TYR A 360 16.70 4.81 -5.91
C TYR A 360 15.92 3.51 -5.75
N ASN A 361 14.73 3.42 -6.36
CA ASN A 361 13.88 2.24 -6.19
C ASN A 361 14.46 1.00 -6.88
N PHE A 362 15.11 1.14 -8.05
CA PHE A 362 15.81 0.01 -8.68
C PHE A 362 17.05 -0.41 -7.88
N ALA A 363 17.82 0.53 -7.33
CA ALA A 363 18.95 0.20 -6.45
C ALA A 363 18.48 -0.59 -5.22
N MET A 364 17.42 -0.14 -4.54
CA MET A 364 16.84 -0.82 -3.38
C MET A 364 16.28 -2.20 -3.76
N LEU A 365 15.58 -2.32 -4.90
CA LEU A 365 15.06 -3.58 -5.41
C LEU A 365 16.20 -4.59 -5.61
N ILE A 366 17.27 -4.20 -6.29
CA ILE A 366 18.41 -5.09 -6.57
C ILE A 366 19.07 -5.54 -5.27
N VAL A 367 19.31 -4.61 -4.33
CA VAL A 367 19.96 -4.93 -3.06
C VAL A 367 19.10 -5.89 -2.23
N LEU A 368 17.79 -5.62 -2.11
CA LEU A 368 16.89 -6.46 -1.32
C LEU A 368 16.68 -7.83 -1.97
N PHE A 369 16.52 -7.88 -3.29
CA PHE A 369 16.38 -9.13 -4.04
C PHE A 369 17.64 -10.00 -3.89
N ALA A 370 18.84 -9.42 -4.05
CA ALA A 370 20.10 -10.15 -3.90
C ALA A 370 20.31 -10.64 -2.45
N ALA A 371 20.01 -9.78 -1.45
CA ALA A 371 20.11 -10.17 -0.04
C ALA A 371 19.15 -11.31 0.30
N GLN A 372 17.89 -11.24 -0.18
CA GLN A 372 16.91 -12.29 0.08
C GLN A 372 17.25 -13.60 -0.65
N THR A 373 17.76 -13.52 -1.88
CA THR A 373 18.25 -14.71 -2.61
C THR A 373 19.41 -15.37 -1.87
N GLY A 374 20.36 -14.57 -1.37
CA GLY A 374 21.47 -15.06 -0.56
C GLY A 374 20.99 -15.70 0.75
N PHE A 375 20.03 -15.10 1.44
CA PHE A 375 19.43 -15.65 2.66
C PHE A 375 18.74 -16.99 2.39
N ASN A 376 17.96 -17.08 1.32
CA ASN A 376 17.28 -18.33 0.93
C ASN A 376 18.29 -19.43 0.63
N ALA A 377 19.41 -19.12 -0.05
CA ALA A 377 20.47 -20.09 -0.36
C ALA A 377 21.23 -20.59 0.88
N LEU A 378 21.31 -19.81 1.95
CA LEU A 378 21.93 -20.20 3.21
C LEU A 378 20.99 -21.02 4.12
N SER A 379 19.69 -20.93 3.88
CA SER A 379 18.64 -21.59 4.67
C SER A 379 18.14 -22.90 4.04
N ALA A 380 18.52 -23.17 2.79
CA ALA A 380 18.21 -24.39 2.04
C ALA A 380 19.29 -25.46 2.29
#